data_85848152859c8ea741be9f026f939da5
#
_entry.id   85848152859c8ea741be9f026f939da5
#
_cell.length_a   1.000
_cell.length_b   1.000
_cell.length_c   1.000
_cell.angle_alpha   90.00
_cell.angle_beta   90.00
_cell.angle_gamma   90.00
#
_symmetry.space_group_name_H-M   'P 1'
#
loop_
_entity.id
_entity.type
_entity.pdbx_description
1 polymer ?
#
loop_
_entity_poly.entity_id
_entity_poly.type
_entity_poly.pdbx_seq_one_letter_code
_entity_poly.pdbx_strand_id
1 'polypeptide(L)'
;MDNPERQLQQRELSDVLQGALLELNNEQREVVIMKEYEGLKFREIAEVLNISENTVKSRMYYGLDGLRKILERKKITKETIGYGF
;
A
#
# COMPACT_ATOMS: atom_id res chain seq x y z
N MET A 1 -11.03 -23.28 6.60
CA MET A 1 -12.21 -22.42 6.52
C MET A 1 -12.01 -21.18 7.40
N ASP A 2 -12.19 -20.01 6.83
CA ASP A 2 -12.01 -18.78 7.57
C ASP A 2 -13.15 -18.53 8.53
N ASN A 3 -12.84 -18.07 9.73
CA ASN A 3 -13.90 -17.70 10.64
C ASN A 3 -14.36 -16.25 10.37
N PRO A 4 -15.61 -15.90 10.72
CA PRO A 4 -16.17 -14.59 10.43
C PRO A 4 -15.38 -13.41 11.04
N GLU A 5 -14.82 -13.58 12.24
CA GLU A 5 -14.04 -12.53 12.88
C GLU A 5 -12.79 -12.20 12.08
N ARG A 6 -12.11 -13.24 11.58
CA ARG A 6 -10.91 -13.07 10.80
C ARG A 6 -11.19 -12.38 9.48
N GLN A 7 -12.29 -12.75 8.83
CA GLN A 7 -12.70 -12.12 7.58
C GLN A 7 -13.03 -10.64 7.80
N LEU A 8 -13.70 -10.31 8.90
CA LEU A 8 -14.03 -8.94 9.24
C LEU A 8 -12.77 -8.11 9.47
N GLN A 9 -11.81 -8.65 10.21
CA GLN A 9 -10.54 -7.97 10.47
C GLN A 9 -9.76 -7.71 9.18
N GLN A 10 -9.73 -8.68 8.29
CA GLN A 10 -9.05 -8.52 6.99
C GLN A 10 -9.72 -7.44 6.16
N ARG A 11 -11.03 -7.36 6.19
CA ARG A 11 -11.78 -6.33 5.47
C ARG A 11 -11.52 -4.95 6.03
N GLU A 12 -11.49 -4.82 7.35
CA GLU A 12 -11.18 -3.56 8.01
C GLU A 12 -9.78 -3.07 7.67
N LEU A 13 -8.81 -3.98 7.67
CA LEU A 13 -7.44 -3.65 7.29
C LEU A 13 -7.37 -3.21 5.84
N SER A 14 -8.05 -3.91 4.95
CA SER A 14 -8.08 -3.54 3.54
C SER A 14 -8.67 -2.15 3.33
N ASP A 15 -9.75 -1.81 4.02
CA ASP A 15 -10.38 -0.49 3.93
C ASP A 15 -9.44 0.60 4.43
N VAL A 16 -8.73 0.34 5.52
CA VAL A 16 -7.75 1.27 6.07
C VAL A 16 -6.63 1.53 5.07
N LEU A 17 -6.08 0.47 4.48
CA LEU A 17 -5.01 0.59 3.51
C LEU A 17 -5.46 1.32 2.25
N GLN A 18 -6.66 1.04 1.76
CA GLN A 18 -7.21 1.75 0.61
C GLN A 18 -7.37 3.24 0.90
N GLY A 19 -7.87 3.58 2.07
CA GLY A 19 -7.99 4.96 2.48
C GLY A 19 -6.64 5.66 2.55
N ALA A 20 -5.63 4.98 3.07
CA ALA A 20 -4.28 5.54 3.16
C ALA A 20 -3.67 5.73 1.77
N LEU A 21 -3.89 4.77 0.86
CA LEU A 21 -3.41 4.89 -0.52
C LEU A 21 -4.00 6.10 -1.22
N LEU A 22 -5.26 6.42 -0.95
CA LEU A 22 -5.91 7.59 -1.55
C LEU A 22 -5.29 8.91 -1.10
N GLU A 23 -4.60 8.93 0.04
CA GLU A 23 -3.91 10.13 0.52
C GLU A 23 -2.51 10.31 -0.08
N LEU A 24 -1.98 9.30 -0.75
CA LEU A 24 -0.72 9.45 -1.47
C LEU A 24 -0.93 10.25 -2.75
N ASN A 25 0.13 10.89 -3.25
CA ASN A 25 0.04 11.49 -4.56
C ASN A 25 -0.14 10.40 -5.63
N ASN A 26 -0.63 10.79 -6.81
CA ASN A 26 -0.95 9.83 -7.86
C ASN A 26 0.23 9.00 -8.31
N GLU A 27 1.40 9.60 -8.43
CA GLU A 27 2.60 8.92 -8.92
C GLU A 27 3.07 7.83 -7.96
N GLN A 28 3.02 8.11 -6.69
CA GLN A 28 3.41 7.13 -5.66
C GLN A 28 2.38 6.02 -5.54
N ARG A 29 1.09 6.39 -5.51
CA ARG A 29 0.00 5.42 -5.37
C ARG A 29 0.00 4.42 -6.52
N GLU A 30 0.17 4.90 -7.73
CA GLU A 30 0.17 4.10 -8.94
C GLU A 30 1.27 3.02 -8.89
N VAL A 31 2.48 3.40 -8.50
CA VAL A 31 3.60 2.45 -8.38
C VAL A 31 3.36 1.43 -7.28
N VAL A 32 2.86 1.87 -6.13
CA VAL A 32 2.57 0.97 -5.02
C VAL A 32 1.52 -0.06 -5.42
N ILE A 33 0.46 0.39 -6.10
CA ILE A 33 -0.60 -0.51 -6.55
C ILE A 33 -0.06 -1.53 -7.56
N MET A 34 0.70 -1.08 -8.53
CA MET A 34 1.28 -1.98 -9.53
C MET A 34 2.20 -3.01 -8.92
N LYS A 35 3.00 -2.61 -7.94
CA LYS A 35 3.96 -3.52 -7.31
C LYS A 35 3.29 -4.48 -6.35
N GLU A 36 2.46 -3.98 -5.45
CA GLU A 36 1.94 -4.76 -4.33
C GLU A 36 0.62 -5.47 -4.66
N TYR A 37 -0.23 -4.88 -5.48
CA TYR A 37 -1.52 -5.49 -5.80
C TYR A 37 -1.52 -6.21 -7.14
N GLU A 38 -0.81 -5.69 -8.14
CA GLU A 38 -0.76 -6.30 -9.45
C GLU A 38 0.44 -7.23 -9.64
N GLY A 39 1.40 -7.17 -8.73
CA GLY A 39 2.55 -8.07 -8.73
C GLY A 39 3.56 -7.84 -9.84
N LEU A 40 3.59 -6.62 -10.39
CA LEU A 40 4.51 -6.32 -11.47
C LEU A 40 5.94 -6.15 -10.95
N LYS A 41 6.90 -6.47 -11.80
CA LYS A 41 8.31 -6.21 -11.52
C LYS A 41 8.61 -4.73 -11.77
N PHE A 42 9.63 -4.20 -11.10
CA PHE A 42 10.01 -2.79 -11.30
C PHE A 42 10.25 -2.46 -12.76
N ARG A 43 10.89 -3.37 -13.50
CA ARG A 43 11.13 -3.17 -14.92
C ARG A 43 9.82 -3.06 -15.70
N GLU A 44 8.86 -3.90 -15.37
CA GLU A 44 7.55 -3.87 -16.02
C GLU A 44 6.81 -2.58 -15.75
N ILE A 45 6.86 -2.11 -14.49
CA ILE A 45 6.24 -0.84 -14.12
C ILE A 45 6.90 0.31 -14.90
N ALA A 46 8.22 0.28 -14.99
CA ALA A 46 8.97 1.30 -15.73
C ALA A 46 8.52 1.36 -17.19
N GLU A 47 8.31 0.21 -17.80
CA GLU A 47 7.83 0.14 -19.19
C GLU A 47 6.41 0.69 -19.32
N VAL A 48 5.50 0.28 -18.42
CA VAL A 48 4.11 0.73 -18.45
C VAL A 48 4.02 2.24 -18.30
N LEU A 49 4.78 2.80 -17.37
CA LEU A 49 4.72 4.23 -17.07
C LEU A 49 5.66 5.08 -17.92
N ASN A 50 6.49 4.44 -18.73
CA ASN A 50 7.49 5.11 -19.55
C ASN A 50 8.42 6.00 -18.73
N ILE A 51 8.96 5.44 -17.66
CA ILE A 51 9.93 6.10 -16.76
C ILE A 51 11.06 5.12 -16.48
N SER A 52 12.14 5.60 -15.87
CA SER A 52 13.26 4.73 -15.53
C SER A 52 12.93 3.82 -14.35
N GLU A 53 13.60 2.67 -14.25
CA GLU A 53 13.49 1.79 -13.10
C GLU A 53 13.86 2.51 -11.80
N ASN A 54 14.89 3.35 -11.86
CA ASN A 54 15.30 4.09 -10.67
C ASN A 54 14.21 5.04 -10.20
N THR A 55 13.48 5.66 -11.13
CA THR A 55 12.35 6.51 -10.78
C THR A 55 11.23 5.67 -10.14
N VAL A 56 10.96 4.48 -10.68
CA VAL A 56 9.98 3.57 -10.10
C VAL A 56 10.36 3.24 -8.66
N LYS A 57 11.62 2.87 -8.43
CA LYS A 57 12.11 2.51 -7.10
C LYS A 57 12.01 3.67 -6.12
N SER A 58 12.33 4.89 -6.57
CA SER A 58 12.21 6.09 -5.74
C SER A 58 10.75 6.34 -5.36
N ARG A 59 9.85 6.26 -6.34
CA ARG A 59 8.42 6.45 -6.09
C ARG A 59 7.88 5.40 -5.12
N MET A 60 8.36 4.16 -5.25
CA MET A 60 7.97 3.09 -4.34
C MET A 60 8.46 3.37 -2.92
N TYR A 61 9.72 3.75 -2.79
CA TYR A 61 10.31 4.07 -1.49
C TYR A 61 9.53 5.18 -0.79
N TYR A 62 9.32 6.30 -1.48
CA TYR A 62 8.61 7.43 -0.89
C TYR A 62 7.13 7.13 -0.69
N GLY A 63 6.55 6.32 -1.56
CA GLY A 63 5.17 5.88 -1.41
C GLY A 63 4.98 5.05 -0.15
N LEU A 64 5.85 4.09 0.09
CA LEU A 64 5.78 3.26 1.29
C LEU A 64 6.04 4.09 2.55
N ASP A 65 7.01 5.01 2.49
CA ASP A 65 7.27 5.90 3.62
C ASP A 65 6.07 6.80 3.91
N GLY A 66 5.44 7.30 2.86
CA GLY A 66 4.22 8.10 2.99
C GLY A 66 3.07 7.31 3.60
N LEU A 67 2.88 6.06 3.17
CA LEU A 67 1.88 5.18 3.75
C LEU A 67 2.12 4.97 5.24
N ARG A 68 3.37 4.69 5.61
CA ARG A 68 3.73 4.50 7.01
C ARG A 68 3.35 5.72 7.85
N LYS A 69 3.67 6.91 7.36
CA LYS A 69 3.36 8.16 8.06
C LYS A 69 1.86 8.40 8.16
N ILE A 70 1.12 8.09 7.11
CA ILE A 70 -0.34 8.23 7.11
C ILE A 70 -0.95 7.29 8.14
N LEU A 71 -0.50 6.04 8.17
CA LEU A 71 -1.01 5.05 9.13
C LEU A 71 -0.67 5.43 10.56
N GLU A 72 0.54 5.92 10.80
CA GLU A 72 0.94 6.40 12.12
C GLU A 72 0.10 7.58 12.58
N ARG A 73 -0.14 8.54 11.69
CA ARG A 73 -0.97 9.69 11.99
C ARG A 73 -2.39 9.29 12.37
N LYS A 74 -2.92 8.26 11.71
CA LYS A 74 -4.25 7.73 12.00
C LYS A 74 -4.25 6.79 13.20
N LYS A 75 -3.07 6.54 13.79
CA LYS A 75 -2.89 5.62 14.89
C LYS A 75 -3.35 4.20 14.56
N ILE A 76 -3.09 3.79 13.32
CA ILE A 76 -3.41 2.45 12.86
C ILE A 76 -2.21 1.55 13.16
N THR A 77 -2.31 0.78 14.22
CA THR A 77 -1.26 -0.12 14.69
C THR A 77 -1.87 -1.50 14.91
N LYS A 78 -1.02 -2.47 15.28
CA LYS A 78 -1.50 -3.79 15.68
C LYS A 78 -2.56 -3.71 16.75
N GLU A 79 -2.34 -2.85 17.72
CA GLU A 79 -3.23 -2.70 18.86
C GLU A 79 -4.56 -2.09 18.45
N THR A 80 -4.52 -1.13 17.51
CA THR A 80 -5.70 -0.43 17.05
C THR A 80 -6.61 -1.33 16.23
N ILE A 81 -6.03 -2.14 15.35
CA ILE A 81 -6.80 -3.03 14.48
C ILE A 81 -7.02 -4.38 15.13
N GLY A 82 -6.42 -4.60 16.27
CA GLY A 82 -6.40 -5.90 16.91
C GLY A 82 -5.13 -6.64 16.53
N TYR A 83 -5.20 -7.92 16.46
CA TYR A 83 -4.05 -8.77 16.26
C TYR A 83 -3.92 -9.20 14.81
N GLY A 84 -2.76 -9.67 14.44
CA GLY A 84 -2.56 -10.27 13.15
C GLY A 84 -1.88 -9.39 12.13
N PHE A 85 -1.32 -8.35 12.56
CA PHE A 85 -0.49 -7.52 11.70
C PHE A 85 0.87 -8.17 11.56
#